data_5c415a9877520e385f25a8e189aa5f6f
#
_entry.id   5c415a9877520e385f25a8e189aa5f6f
#
_cell.length_a   1.000
_cell.length_b   1.000
_cell.length_c   1.000
_cell.angle_alpha   90.00
_cell.angle_beta   90.00
_cell.angle_gamma   90.00
#
_symmetry.space_group_name_H-M   'P 1'
#
loop_
_entity.id
_entity.type
_entity.pdbx_description
1 polymer ?
#
loop_
_entity_poly.entity_id
_entity_poly.type
_entity_poly.pdbx_seq_one_letter_code
_entity_poly.pdbx_strand_id
1 'polypeptide(L)'
;MPQSSLTSWLSKSATVTEPPPAVLRHESHEPQRKATTATAATVEDAPVETRTDASSLSEAPPRSFLKDPHPPLPPNVELRGPVKEDIPSFKQINALLLPIPYPESFYREILNEEVDRNITLLALWHDDPTTIGKTKGRLVGAARCRLLSQPPSSTTAVKAGAKPMLYLSTLVLLSPYRGHGIAAHMVDVLLRRAVNDYGIGSVGAHVWEANEVGLEWYRKRGFREIAREQGYYRKLKPTGAVVMQRYVGVMDFAGR
;
A
#
# COMPACT_ATOMS: atom_id res chain seq x y z
N MET A 1 -19.24 26.59 -9.44
CA MET A 1 -18.80 25.18 -9.26
C MET A 1 -17.48 25.02 -9.98
N PRO A 2 -16.31 24.96 -9.33
CA PRO A 2 -15.05 24.83 -10.05
C PRO A 2 -14.76 23.36 -10.38
N GLN A 3 -14.90 23.01 -11.63
CA GLN A 3 -14.43 21.74 -12.22
C GLN A 3 -13.00 21.89 -12.78
N SER A 4 -12.01 22.18 -11.97
CA SER A 4 -10.72 22.57 -12.53
C SER A 4 -9.49 21.88 -11.99
N SER A 5 -9.55 20.64 -11.50
CA SER A 5 -8.30 20.01 -11.08
C SER A 5 -8.00 18.59 -11.63
N LEU A 6 -8.93 17.95 -12.31
CA LEU A 6 -8.74 16.58 -12.81
C LEU A 6 -8.28 16.49 -14.28
N THR A 7 -8.43 17.56 -15.06
CA THR A 7 -8.05 17.57 -16.49
C THR A 7 -6.60 18.01 -16.71
N SER A 8 -5.96 18.66 -15.74
CA SER A 8 -4.63 19.22 -15.91
C SER A 8 -3.50 18.17 -16.00
N TRP A 9 -3.71 16.96 -15.50
CA TRP A 9 -2.68 15.92 -15.61
C TRP A 9 -3.01 14.78 -16.58
N LEU A 10 -4.20 14.82 -17.20
CA LEU A 10 -4.54 13.98 -18.34
C LEU A 10 -3.87 14.43 -19.66
N SER A 11 -3.37 15.66 -19.74
CA SER A 11 -2.81 16.25 -20.97
C SER A 11 -1.30 16.18 -21.11
N LYS A 12 -0.56 15.46 -20.25
CA LYS A 12 0.89 15.31 -20.40
C LYS A 12 1.27 13.85 -20.63
N SER A 13 1.54 13.50 -21.86
CA SER A 13 2.23 12.26 -22.26
C SER A 13 3.59 12.18 -21.57
N ALA A 14 3.69 11.42 -20.50
CA ALA A 14 4.95 11.15 -19.83
C ALA A 14 5.45 9.75 -20.21
N THR A 15 6.57 9.70 -20.89
CA THR A 15 7.32 8.47 -21.17
C THR A 15 7.93 7.95 -19.87
N VAL A 16 7.76 6.70 -19.57
CA VAL A 16 7.90 6.08 -18.25
C VAL A 16 9.24 5.43 -18.02
N THR A 17 9.72 5.51 -16.79
CA THR A 17 10.69 4.59 -16.20
C THR A 17 10.05 3.94 -14.97
N GLU A 18 10.20 2.64 -14.90
CA GLU A 18 9.70 1.72 -13.87
C GLU A 18 9.92 2.26 -12.45
N PRO A 19 8.93 2.11 -11.51
CA PRO A 19 9.26 2.22 -10.10
C PRO A 19 10.33 1.17 -9.81
N PRO A 20 11.38 1.49 -9.02
CA PRO A 20 12.46 0.56 -8.78
C PRO A 20 11.88 -0.75 -8.25
N PRO A 21 12.25 -1.90 -8.80
CA PRO A 21 11.91 -3.18 -8.20
C PRO A 21 12.49 -3.17 -6.79
N ALA A 22 11.74 -3.71 -5.84
CA ALA A 22 12.26 -4.02 -4.52
C ALA A 22 13.39 -5.05 -4.74
N VAL A 23 14.65 -4.56 -4.72
CA VAL A 23 15.82 -5.35 -5.04
C VAL A 23 16.06 -6.34 -3.90
N LEU A 24 15.67 -7.59 -4.11
CA LEU A 24 16.29 -8.71 -3.43
C LEU A 24 17.70 -8.86 -4.02
N ARG A 25 18.67 -8.17 -3.47
CA ARG A 25 20.07 -8.50 -3.67
C ARG A 25 20.44 -9.62 -2.71
N HIS A 26 20.52 -10.83 -3.24
CA HIS A 26 21.38 -11.86 -2.71
C HIS A 26 22.82 -11.45 -3.03
N GLU A 27 23.52 -10.87 -2.09
CA GLU A 27 24.98 -10.87 -2.09
C GLU A 27 25.46 -11.84 -1.01
N SER A 28 25.93 -12.97 -1.49
CA SER A 28 26.79 -13.89 -0.75
C SER A 28 28.17 -13.24 -0.61
N HIS A 29 28.55 -12.86 0.61
CA HIS A 29 29.94 -12.59 0.95
C HIS A 29 30.33 -13.37 2.19
N GLU A 30 31.29 -14.27 1.95
CA GLU A 30 32.04 -15.08 2.88
C GLU A 30 32.97 -14.21 3.74
N PRO A 31 33.22 -14.55 5.02
CA PRO A 31 33.93 -13.66 5.94
C PRO A 31 35.44 -13.85 5.89
N GLN A 32 36.19 -12.81 5.61
CA GLN A 32 37.60 -12.77 5.91
C GLN A 32 37.85 -12.20 7.31
N ARG A 33 38.41 -13.09 8.17
CA ARG A 33 39.02 -12.79 9.46
C ARG A 33 40.24 -11.89 9.31
N LYS A 34 40.32 -10.85 10.14
CA LYS A 34 41.61 -10.43 10.73
C LYS A 34 41.37 -9.83 12.11
N ALA A 35 42.04 -10.44 13.06
CA ALA A 35 42.17 -10.01 14.44
C ALA A 35 43.20 -8.90 14.58
N THR A 36 42.99 -7.97 15.48
CA THR A 36 44.08 -7.38 16.29
C THR A 36 43.54 -6.79 17.58
N THR A 37 44.24 -7.04 18.59
CA THR A 37 44.29 -7.01 20.02
C THR A 37 44.29 -5.61 20.70
N ALA A 38 43.71 -5.56 21.92
CA ALA A 38 44.09 -4.80 23.13
C ALA A 38 43.85 -3.27 23.13
N THR A 39 43.41 -2.64 24.19
CA THR A 39 43.85 -2.67 25.58
C THR A 39 42.83 -1.94 26.46
N ALA A 40 42.73 -2.38 27.72
CA ALA A 40 41.87 -1.88 28.80
C ALA A 40 42.37 -0.53 29.37
N ALA A 41 41.46 0.28 29.89
CA ALA A 41 41.72 1.16 31.02
C ALA A 41 40.43 1.43 31.80
N THR A 42 40.48 1.03 33.04
CA THR A 42 39.52 1.22 34.13
C THR A 42 39.70 2.61 34.75
N VAL A 43 38.60 3.33 35.06
CA VAL A 43 38.55 4.23 36.21
C VAL A 43 37.13 4.31 36.77
N GLU A 44 37.00 4.06 38.05
CA GLU A 44 35.83 4.22 38.94
C GLU A 44 35.46 5.70 39.09
N ASP A 45 34.20 6.06 39.27
CA ASP A 45 33.63 6.55 40.54
C ASP A 45 32.13 6.88 40.41
N ALA A 46 31.36 6.61 41.47
CA ALA A 46 29.92 6.83 41.64
C ALA A 46 29.70 8.04 42.57
N PRO A 47 28.44 8.37 43.01
CA PRO A 47 27.16 8.54 42.36
C PRO A 47 26.57 9.96 42.54
N VAL A 48 25.65 10.38 41.70
CA VAL A 48 24.77 11.53 41.99
C VAL A 48 23.32 11.12 41.76
N GLU A 49 22.57 11.06 42.83
CA GLU A 49 21.11 10.96 42.81
C GLU A 49 20.51 12.20 42.16
N THR A 50 19.71 12.02 41.14
CA THR A 50 18.77 13.05 40.71
C THR A 50 17.43 12.39 40.40
N ARG A 51 16.44 12.79 41.14
CA ARG A 51 15.04 12.40 41.06
C ARG A 51 14.55 12.59 39.62
N THR A 52 14.13 11.53 39.00
CA THR A 52 13.39 11.55 37.73
C THR A 52 11.91 11.50 38.06
N ASP A 53 11.21 12.59 37.83
CA ASP A 53 9.78 12.59 37.65
C ASP A 53 9.47 11.75 36.42
N ALA A 54 9.03 10.54 36.65
CA ALA A 54 8.44 9.68 35.64
C ALA A 54 7.03 10.17 35.35
N SER A 55 6.90 11.21 34.49
CA SER A 55 5.66 11.48 33.80
C SER A 55 5.43 10.34 32.82
N SER A 56 4.69 9.34 33.27
CA SER A 56 4.16 8.28 32.41
C SER A 56 3.22 8.90 31.38
N LEU A 57 3.73 9.16 30.20
CA LEU A 57 2.90 9.29 29.01
C LEU A 57 2.28 7.92 28.76
N SER A 58 1.14 7.69 29.39
CA SER A 58 0.21 6.64 29.02
C SER A 58 -0.21 6.90 27.58
N GLU A 59 0.47 6.24 26.65
CA GLU A 59 0.05 6.17 25.26
C GLU A 59 -1.29 5.43 25.24
N ALA A 60 -2.37 6.21 25.16
CA ALA A 60 -3.71 5.65 25.01
C ALA A 60 -3.71 4.69 23.81
N PRO A 61 -4.29 3.49 23.91
CA PRO A 61 -4.34 2.55 22.81
C PRO A 61 -4.94 3.25 21.59
N PRO A 62 -4.40 3.00 20.37
CA PRO A 62 -4.87 3.66 19.17
C PRO A 62 -6.37 3.43 19.05
N ARG A 63 -7.13 4.53 19.00
CA ARG A 63 -8.58 4.49 18.83
C ARG A 63 -8.88 3.70 17.57
N SER A 64 -9.82 2.76 17.66
CA SER A 64 -10.34 1.96 16.55
C SER A 64 -10.62 2.85 15.34
N PHE A 65 -9.84 2.68 14.29
CA PHE A 65 -9.90 3.51 13.07
C PHE A 65 -11.03 3.12 12.10
N LEU A 66 -11.89 2.17 12.49
CA LEU A 66 -13.08 1.80 11.73
C LEU A 66 -14.31 2.64 12.11
N LYS A 67 -14.10 3.88 12.59
CA LYS A 67 -15.19 4.71 13.14
C LYS A 67 -16.06 5.43 12.10
N ASP A 68 -15.68 5.45 10.85
CA ASP A 68 -16.55 5.88 9.76
C ASP A 68 -16.85 4.68 8.87
N PRO A 69 -17.96 3.98 9.09
CA PRO A 69 -18.36 2.93 8.17
C PRO A 69 -18.55 3.57 6.79
N HIS A 70 -17.69 3.21 5.85
CA HIS A 70 -17.90 3.61 4.46
C HIS A 70 -19.28 3.12 3.99
N PRO A 71 -19.91 3.79 3.03
CA PRO A 71 -21.19 3.38 2.51
C PRO A 71 -21.18 1.90 2.11
N PRO A 72 -22.32 1.20 2.22
CA PRO A 72 -22.40 -0.18 1.74
C PRO A 72 -21.98 -0.25 0.27
N LEU A 73 -21.41 -1.39 -0.13
CA LEU A 73 -21.04 -1.60 -1.52
C LEU A 73 -22.27 -1.48 -2.42
N PRO A 74 -22.22 -0.65 -3.48
CA PRO A 74 -23.36 -0.56 -4.40
C PRO A 74 -23.75 -1.93 -4.97
N PRO A 75 -25.03 -2.24 -5.09
CA PRO A 75 -25.49 -3.57 -5.54
C PRO A 75 -25.05 -3.90 -6.98
N ASN A 76 -24.70 -2.89 -7.75
CA ASN A 76 -24.18 -3.01 -9.12
C ASN A 76 -22.71 -3.40 -9.20
N VAL A 77 -22.01 -3.49 -8.05
CA VAL A 77 -20.55 -3.72 -8.03
C VAL A 77 -20.24 -5.15 -7.66
N GLU A 78 -19.54 -5.82 -8.54
CA GLU A 78 -18.90 -7.11 -8.30
C GLU A 78 -17.41 -6.89 -7.95
N LEU A 79 -16.97 -7.43 -6.81
CA LEU A 79 -15.56 -7.46 -6.43
C LEU A 79 -15.02 -8.87 -6.59
N ARG A 80 -14.09 -9.10 -7.50
CA ARG A 80 -13.47 -10.41 -7.72
C ARG A 80 -11.99 -10.36 -8.09
N GLY A 81 -11.33 -11.49 -7.97
CA GLY A 81 -9.97 -11.66 -8.48
C GLY A 81 -9.91 -11.53 -10.00
N PRO A 82 -8.73 -11.18 -10.54
CA PRO A 82 -8.53 -11.07 -12.00
C PRO A 82 -8.47 -12.44 -12.66
N VAL A 83 -8.98 -12.49 -13.90
CA VAL A 83 -8.77 -13.58 -14.85
C VAL A 83 -8.00 -13.06 -16.07
N LYS A 84 -7.51 -13.97 -16.92
CA LYS A 84 -6.68 -13.60 -18.08
C LYS A 84 -7.36 -12.60 -19.01
N GLU A 85 -8.66 -12.73 -19.18
CA GLU A 85 -9.51 -11.90 -20.03
C GLU A 85 -9.67 -10.46 -19.51
N ASP A 86 -9.32 -10.20 -18.26
CA ASP A 86 -9.40 -8.87 -17.66
C ASP A 86 -8.13 -8.03 -17.88
N ILE A 87 -7.01 -8.68 -18.21
CA ILE A 87 -5.71 -8.01 -18.31
C ILE A 87 -5.70 -6.83 -19.28
N PRO A 88 -6.29 -6.92 -20.48
CA PRO A 88 -6.35 -5.77 -21.38
C PRO A 88 -7.06 -4.57 -20.76
N SER A 89 -8.23 -4.79 -20.14
CA SER A 89 -8.99 -3.73 -19.46
C SER A 89 -8.26 -3.19 -18.24
N PHE A 90 -7.54 -4.07 -17.51
CA PHE A 90 -6.73 -3.65 -16.37
C PHE A 90 -5.53 -2.78 -16.79
N LYS A 91 -4.87 -3.11 -17.89
CA LYS A 91 -3.83 -2.26 -18.49
C LYS A 91 -4.39 -0.89 -18.89
N GLN A 92 -5.55 -0.90 -19.54
CA GLN A 92 -6.20 0.33 -19.99
C GLN A 92 -6.56 1.25 -18.83
N ILE A 93 -7.19 0.74 -17.74
CA ILE A 93 -7.56 1.58 -16.59
C ILE A 93 -6.33 2.12 -15.86
N ASN A 94 -5.26 1.33 -15.74
CA ASN A 94 -4.01 1.79 -15.16
C ASN A 94 -3.36 2.88 -16.01
N ALA A 95 -3.29 2.69 -17.34
CA ALA A 95 -2.74 3.69 -18.25
C ALA A 95 -3.54 5.00 -18.26
N LEU A 96 -4.86 4.90 -18.05
CA LEU A 96 -5.73 6.08 -17.96
C LEU A 96 -5.57 6.85 -16.65
N LEU A 97 -5.39 6.15 -15.54
CA LEU A 97 -5.51 6.76 -14.20
C LEU A 97 -4.18 6.92 -13.47
N LEU A 98 -3.14 6.23 -13.86
CA LEU A 98 -1.84 6.31 -13.23
C LEU A 98 -0.84 7.07 -14.11
N PRO A 99 -0.03 7.94 -13.51
CA PRO A 99 0.95 8.73 -14.24
C PRO A 99 2.13 7.89 -14.74
N ILE A 100 2.26 6.66 -14.25
CA ILE A 100 3.36 5.74 -14.53
C ILE A 100 2.77 4.43 -15.04
N PRO A 101 3.02 4.01 -16.31
CA PRO A 101 2.63 2.71 -16.79
C PRO A 101 3.46 1.61 -16.12
N TYR A 102 2.84 0.47 -15.93
CA TYR A 102 3.49 -0.73 -15.43
C TYR A 102 3.98 -1.60 -16.58
N PRO A 103 5.12 -2.33 -16.39
CA PRO A 103 5.65 -3.24 -17.40
C PRO A 103 4.76 -4.49 -17.56
N GLU A 104 4.96 -5.22 -18.65
CA GLU A 104 4.23 -6.48 -18.91
C GLU A 104 4.42 -7.53 -17.81
N SER A 105 5.61 -7.57 -17.19
CA SER A 105 5.90 -8.46 -16.05
C SER A 105 4.91 -8.27 -14.91
N PHE A 106 4.53 -7.01 -14.60
CA PHE A 106 3.57 -6.67 -13.58
C PHE A 106 2.22 -7.40 -13.77
N TYR A 107 1.73 -7.48 -15.00
CA TYR A 107 0.44 -8.13 -15.30
C TYR A 107 0.57 -9.65 -15.40
N ARG A 108 1.73 -10.14 -15.85
CA ARG A 108 2.02 -11.56 -15.95
C ARG A 108 2.15 -12.23 -14.57
N GLU A 109 2.79 -11.57 -13.62
CA GLU A 109 2.90 -12.03 -12.22
C GLU A 109 1.52 -12.29 -11.61
N ILE A 110 0.56 -11.41 -11.84
CA ILE A 110 -0.82 -11.56 -11.32
C ILE A 110 -1.47 -12.88 -11.77
N LEU A 111 -1.17 -13.35 -12.97
CA LEU A 111 -1.74 -14.59 -13.49
C LEU A 111 -0.97 -15.83 -13.08
N ASN A 112 0.34 -15.72 -12.94
CA ASN A 112 1.23 -16.85 -12.70
C ASN A 112 1.40 -17.16 -11.23
N GLU A 113 1.40 -16.13 -10.37
CA GLU A 113 1.64 -16.26 -8.94
C GLU A 113 0.31 -16.27 -8.17
N GLU A 114 0.06 -17.33 -7.42
CA GLU A 114 -1.17 -17.50 -6.64
C GLU A 114 -1.33 -16.37 -5.60
N VAL A 115 -0.23 -16.03 -4.91
CA VAL A 115 -0.20 -14.94 -3.92
C VAL A 115 -0.61 -13.62 -4.58
N ASP A 116 0.01 -13.23 -5.69
CA ASP A 116 -0.28 -11.98 -6.39
C ASP A 116 -1.72 -11.92 -6.89
N ARG A 117 -2.26 -13.06 -7.35
CA ARG A 117 -3.67 -13.18 -7.75
C ARG A 117 -4.61 -12.99 -6.58
N ASN A 118 -4.30 -13.60 -5.43
CA ASN A 118 -5.14 -13.52 -4.23
C ASN A 118 -5.19 -12.09 -3.63
N ILE A 119 -4.09 -11.34 -3.75
CA ILE A 119 -4.01 -9.94 -3.28
C ILE A 119 -4.17 -8.91 -4.41
N THR A 120 -4.81 -9.30 -5.51
CA THR A 120 -5.29 -8.42 -6.58
C THR A 120 -6.82 -8.50 -6.64
N LEU A 121 -7.48 -7.35 -6.73
CA LEU A 121 -8.95 -7.27 -6.76
C LEU A 121 -9.40 -6.30 -7.85
N LEU A 122 -10.43 -6.69 -8.56
CA LEU A 122 -11.09 -5.86 -9.58
C LEU A 122 -12.47 -5.48 -9.09
N ALA A 123 -12.91 -4.26 -9.45
CA ALA A 123 -14.27 -3.79 -9.29
C ALA A 123 -14.92 -3.70 -10.66
N LEU A 124 -15.96 -4.50 -10.87
CA LEU A 124 -16.74 -4.52 -12.10
C LEU A 124 -18.12 -3.94 -11.82
N TRP A 125 -18.59 -3.12 -12.74
CA TRP A 125 -19.92 -2.53 -12.70
C TRP A 125 -20.86 -3.27 -13.64
N HIS A 126 -22.02 -3.61 -13.16
CA HIS A 126 -23.14 -4.19 -13.91
C HIS A 126 -24.27 -3.16 -13.96
N ASP A 127 -24.79 -2.87 -15.14
CA ASP A 127 -25.93 -1.94 -15.27
C ASP A 127 -27.19 -2.53 -14.64
N ASP A 128 -27.33 -3.85 -14.69
CA ASP A 128 -28.34 -4.63 -13.95
C ASP A 128 -27.64 -5.54 -12.92
N PRO A 129 -27.88 -5.34 -11.59
CA PRO A 129 -27.30 -6.15 -10.53
C PRO A 129 -27.62 -7.65 -10.63
N THR A 130 -28.76 -8.02 -11.25
CA THR A 130 -29.15 -9.42 -11.42
C THR A 130 -28.27 -10.21 -12.38
N THR A 131 -27.44 -9.51 -13.14
CA THR A 131 -26.50 -10.10 -14.09
C THR A 131 -25.12 -10.40 -13.51
N ILE A 132 -24.87 -10.05 -12.24
CA ILE A 132 -23.62 -10.37 -11.54
C ILE A 132 -23.40 -11.88 -11.53
N GLY A 133 -22.19 -12.29 -11.92
CA GLY A 133 -21.82 -13.70 -12.08
C GLY A 133 -22.35 -14.37 -13.36
N LYS A 134 -23.20 -13.69 -14.14
CA LYS A 134 -23.78 -14.23 -15.41
C LYS A 134 -23.20 -13.58 -16.65
N THR A 135 -22.88 -12.30 -16.57
CA THR A 135 -22.31 -11.52 -17.68
C THR A 135 -21.04 -10.84 -17.26
N LYS A 136 -20.24 -10.44 -18.23
CA LYS A 136 -19.02 -9.66 -17.96
C LYS A 136 -19.39 -8.22 -17.63
N GLY A 137 -19.14 -7.83 -16.37
CA GLY A 137 -19.24 -6.43 -15.95
C GLY A 137 -18.18 -5.54 -16.58
N ARG A 138 -18.41 -4.23 -16.58
CA ARG A 138 -17.44 -3.23 -17.00
C ARG A 138 -16.44 -2.96 -15.91
N LEU A 139 -15.14 -3.12 -16.18
CA LEU A 139 -14.07 -2.81 -15.22
C LEU A 139 -14.06 -1.31 -14.90
N VAL A 140 -14.28 -0.96 -13.64
CA VAL A 140 -14.35 0.41 -13.16
C VAL A 140 -13.29 0.74 -12.13
N GLY A 141 -12.67 -0.26 -11.51
CA GLY A 141 -11.61 -0.10 -10.53
C GLY A 141 -10.73 -1.33 -10.40
N ALA A 142 -9.51 -1.13 -9.92
CA ALA A 142 -8.57 -2.20 -9.64
C ALA A 142 -7.67 -1.84 -8.46
N ALA A 143 -7.32 -2.83 -7.65
CA ALA A 143 -6.32 -2.75 -6.62
C ALA A 143 -5.39 -3.95 -6.73
N ARG A 144 -4.08 -3.71 -6.71
CA ARG A 144 -3.06 -4.76 -6.59
C ARG A 144 -2.16 -4.48 -5.42
N CYS A 145 -1.89 -5.51 -4.64
CA CYS A 145 -0.94 -5.48 -3.55
C CYS A 145 0.27 -6.39 -3.83
N ARG A 146 1.28 -6.26 -2.98
CA ARG A 146 2.44 -7.15 -2.87
C ARG A 146 2.70 -7.42 -1.40
N LEU A 147 3.29 -8.57 -1.09
CA LEU A 147 3.80 -8.85 0.25
C LEU A 147 5.27 -8.43 0.31
N LEU A 148 5.58 -7.54 1.26
CA LEU A 148 6.95 -7.13 1.54
C LEU A 148 7.36 -7.63 2.91
N SER A 149 8.59 -8.14 3.03
CA SER A 149 9.15 -8.59 4.33
C SER A 149 9.40 -7.43 5.29
N GLN A 150 9.50 -6.20 4.77
CA GLN A 150 9.67 -4.98 5.55
C GLN A 150 9.11 -3.76 4.81
N PRO A 151 8.81 -2.65 5.51
CA PRO A 151 8.41 -1.39 4.88
C PRO A 151 9.47 -0.89 3.88
N PRO A 152 9.06 -0.29 2.75
CA PRO A 152 9.97 0.18 1.71
C PRO A 152 11.06 1.16 2.19
N SER A 153 10.72 2.00 3.17
CA SER A 153 11.62 3.02 3.74
C SER A 153 12.49 2.50 4.87
N SER A 154 12.44 1.20 5.19
CA SER A 154 13.21 0.63 6.28
C SER A 154 14.62 0.33 5.84
N THR A 155 15.60 1.02 6.42
CA THR A 155 17.04 0.74 6.28
C THR A 155 17.55 -0.28 7.31
N THR A 156 16.69 -0.67 8.25
CA THR A 156 17.04 -1.58 9.34
C THR A 156 16.89 -3.04 8.86
N ALA A 157 17.82 -3.90 9.26
CA ALA A 157 17.72 -5.33 9.00
C ALA A 157 16.39 -5.90 9.52
N VAL A 158 15.81 -6.83 8.77
CA VAL A 158 14.55 -7.49 9.15
C VAL A 158 14.74 -8.18 10.51
N LYS A 159 13.96 -7.77 11.50
CA LYS A 159 13.95 -8.46 12.80
C LYS A 159 13.37 -9.86 12.59
N ALA A 160 14.04 -10.87 13.16
CA ALA A 160 13.50 -12.23 13.16
C ALA A 160 12.07 -12.22 13.75
N GLY A 161 11.12 -12.82 13.04
CA GLY A 161 9.70 -12.83 13.43
C GLY A 161 8.90 -11.58 13.05
N ALA A 162 9.46 -10.63 12.31
CA ALA A 162 8.70 -9.49 11.79
C ALA A 162 7.60 -9.98 10.84
N LYS A 163 6.36 -9.49 11.07
CA LYS A 163 5.24 -9.79 10.18
C LYS A 163 5.39 -9.07 8.86
N PRO A 164 5.01 -9.67 7.72
CA PRO A 164 5.07 -9.02 6.42
C PRO A 164 4.11 -7.82 6.35
N MET A 165 4.37 -6.95 5.38
CA MET A 165 3.53 -5.80 5.04
C MET A 165 2.75 -6.08 3.75
N LEU A 166 1.47 -5.71 3.73
CA LEU A 166 0.69 -5.60 2.50
C LEU A 166 0.98 -4.25 1.85
N TYR A 167 1.66 -4.24 0.73
CA TYR A 167 1.99 -3.01 0.00
C TYR A 167 1.04 -2.80 -1.17
N LEU A 168 0.25 -1.70 -1.13
CA LEU A 168 -0.63 -1.32 -2.23
C LEU A 168 0.19 -0.73 -3.38
N SER A 169 0.40 -1.53 -4.41
CA SER A 169 1.11 -1.10 -5.64
C SER A 169 0.22 -0.24 -6.52
N THR A 170 -1.07 -0.58 -6.62
CA THR A 170 -2.07 0.19 -7.37
C THR A 170 -3.39 0.23 -6.61
N LEU A 171 -4.05 1.37 -6.67
CA LEU A 171 -5.45 1.56 -6.28
C LEU A 171 -6.05 2.60 -7.23
N VAL A 172 -6.86 2.13 -8.16
CA VAL A 172 -7.47 2.96 -9.20
C VAL A 172 -8.97 2.78 -9.23
N LEU A 173 -9.70 3.88 -9.49
CA LEU A 173 -11.15 3.87 -9.65
C LEU A 173 -11.54 5.00 -10.60
N LEU A 174 -12.33 4.68 -11.61
CA LEU A 174 -12.86 5.67 -12.57
C LEU A 174 -13.67 6.73 -11.85
N SER A 175 -13.53 7.98 -12.29
CA SER A 175 -14.11 9.15 -11.62
C SER A 175 -15.61 9.04 -11.32
N PRO A 176 -16.48 8.56 -12.25
CA PRO A 176 -17.92 8.44 -11.97
C PRO A 176 -18.29 7.49 -10.82
N TYR A 177 -17.38 6.59 -10.46
CA TYR A 177 -17.61 5.56 -9.43
C TYR A 177 -16.96 5.89 -8.08
N ARG A 178 -16.34 7.08 -7.97
CA ARG A 178 -15.75 7.57 -6.72
C ARG A 178 -16.83 8.07 -5.77
N GLY A 179 -16.51 8.12 -4.47
CA GLY A 179 -17.46 8.57 -3.45
C GLY A 179 -18.46 7.50 -2.95
N HIS A 180 -18.56 6.36 -3.61
CA HIS A 180 -19.50 5.27 -3.28
C HIS A 180 -18.88 4.16 -2.41
N GLY A 181 -17.76 4.40 -1.75
CA GLY A 181 -17.14 3.42 -0.87
C GLY A 181 -16.37 2.27 -1.56
N ILE A 182 -16.45 2.13 -2.90
CA ILE A 182 -15.88 0.99 -3.65
C ILE A 182 -14.40 0.75 -3.34
N ALA A 183 -13.57 1.80 -3.38
CA ALA A 183 -12.13 1.67 -3.09
C ALA A 183 -11.86 1.22 -1.64
N ALA A 184 -12.68 1.65 -0.69
CA ALA A 184 -12.57 1.22 0.70
C ALA A 184 -12.91 -0.26 0.84
N HIS A 185 -14.02 -0.72 0.24
CA HIS A 185 -14.38 -2.14 0.21
C HIS A 185 -13.29 -3.01 -0.42
N MET A 186 -12.67 -2.54 -1.52
CA MET A 186 -11.57 -3.26 -2.15
C MET A 186 -10.39 -3.44 -1.19
N VAL A 187 -9.98 -2.37 -0.51
CA VAL A 187 -8.87 -2.42 0.45
C VAL A 187 -9.22 -3.30 1.65
N ASP A 188 -10.45 -3.24 2.17
CA ASP A 188 -10.89 -4.06 3.29
C ASP A 188 -10.90 -5.56 2.94
N VAL A 189 -11.35 -5.92 1.73
CA VAL A 189 -11.31 -7.30 1.26
C VAL A 189 -9.87 -7.80 1.16
N LEU A 190 -8.99 -7.01 0.55
CA LEU A 190 -7.57 -7.36 0.39
C LEU A 190 -6.85 -7.45 1.73
N LEU A 191 -7.15 -6.53 2.65
CA LEU A 191 -6.57 -6.52 3.98
C LEU A 191 -6.98 -7.77 4.76
N ARG A 192 -8.29 -8.13 4.77
CA ARG A 192 -8.77 -9.35 5.44
C ARG A 192 -8.13 -10.61 4.88
N ARG A 193 -8.05 -10.74 3.54
CA ARG A 193 -7.33 -11.86 2.92
C ARG A 193 -5.87 -11.91 3.38
N ALA A 194 -5.18 -10.79 3.30
CA ALA A 194 -3.76 -10.74 3.65
C ALA A 194 -3.50 -11.01 5.15
N VAL A 195 -4.41 -10.60 6.03
CA VAL A 195 -4.33 -10.92 7.45
C VAL A 195 -4.52 -12.42 7.69
N ASN A 196 -5.55 -13.01 7.08
CA ASN A 196 -5.90 -14.42 7.30
C ASN A 196 -4.91 -15.38 6.65
N ASP A 197 -4.51 -15.10 5.40
CA ASP A 197 -3.73 -16.03 4.60
C ASP A 197 -2.22 -15.85 4.79
N TYR A 198 -1.77 -14.63 5.13
CA TYR A 198 -0.33 -14.31 5.17
C TYR A 198 0.13 -13.69 6.50
N GLY A 199 -0.77 -13.46 7.46
CA GLY A 199 -0.41 -12.98 8.79
C GLY A 199 0.27 -11.61 8.80
N ILE A 200 -0.12 -10.69 7.92
CA ILE A 200 0.50 -9.37 7.80
C ILE A 200 0.40 -8.55 9.10
N GLY A 201 1.39 -7.67 9.34
CA GLY A 201 1.43 -6.77 10.48
C GLY A 201 1.06 -5.32 10.14
N SER A 202 1.11 -4.95 8.88
CA SER A 202 0.81 -3.59 8.42
C SER A 202 0.40 -3.56 6.95
N VAL A 203 -0.18 -2.45 6.54
CA VAL A 203 -0.48 -2.11 5.15
C VAL A 203 0.10 -0.73 4.83
N GLY A 204 0.63 -0.55 3.62
CA GLY A 204 1.23 0.72 3.22
C GLY A 204 1.20 0.99 1.74
N ALA A 205 1.50 2.23 1.37
CA ALA A 205 1.55 2.69 -0.01
C ALA A 205 2.49 3.90 -0.15
N HIS A 206 3.06 4.08 -1.35
CA HIS A 206 3.62 5.36 -1.77
C HIS A 206 2.53 6.17 -2.46
N VAL A 207 2.36 7.38 -2.00
CA VAL A 207 1.38 8.33 -2.54
C VAL A 207 2.16 9.52 -3.08
N TRP A 208 1.92 9.92 -4.32
CA TRP A 208 2.53 11.12 -4.87
C TRP A 208 2.23 12.33 -3.97
N GLU A 209 3.26 13.09 -3.61
CA GLU A 209 3.14 14.17 -2.62
C GLU A 209 2.16 15.29 -3.04
N ALA A 210 1.91 15.48 -4.34
CA ALA A 210 0.90 16.42 -4.83
C ALA A 210 -0.52 15.81 -4.96
N ASN A 211 -0.70 14.54 -4.59
CA ASN A 211 -2.02 13.90 -4.60
C ASN A 211 -2.74 14.10 -3.25
N GLU A 212 -3.10 15.34 -2.96
CA GLU A 212 -3.76 15.74 -1.70
C GLU A 212 -5.02 14.91 -1.41
N VAL A 213 -5.85 14.66 -2.44
CA VAL A 213 -7.07 13.86 -2.32
C VAL A 213 -6.76 12.43 -1.91
N GLY A 214 -5.71 11.85 -2.49
CA GLY A 214 -5.23 10.52 -2.13
C GLY A 214 -4.69 10.48 -0.70
N LEU A 215 -3.85 11.43 -0.32
CA LEU A 215 -3.28 11.54 1.03
C LEU A 215 -4.38 11.64 2.08
N GLU A 216 -5.37 12.49 1.85
CA GLU A 216 -6.51 12.67 2.75
C GLU A 216 -7.37 11.38 2.83
N TRP A 217 -7.56 10.69 1.70
CA TRP A 217 -8.26 9.41 1.67
C TRP A 217 -7.58 8.35 2.55
N TYR A 218 -6.24 8.27 2.51
CA TYR A 218 -5.46 7.37 3.36
C TYR A 218 -5.53 7.78 4.84
N ARG A 219 -5.37 9.07 5.16
CA ARG A 219 -5.46 9.59 6.54
C ARG A 219 -6.80 9.25 7.19
N LYS A 220 -7.91 9.45 6.49
CA LYS A 220 -9.27 9.08 6.96
C LYS A 220 -9.42 7.59 7.27
N ARG A 221 -8.56 6.74 6.73
CA ARG A 221 -8.53 5.28 6.96
C ARG A 221 -7.44 4.84 7.92
N GLY A 222 -6.94 5.77 8.74
CA GLY A 222 -5.99 5.49 9.79
C GLY A 222 -4.55 5.28 9.33
N PHE A 223 -4.25 5.54 8.07
CA PHE A 223 -2.86 5.56 7.63
C PHE A 223 -2.18 6.83 8.15
N ARG A 224 -0.92 6.68 8.54
CA ARG A 224 -0.06 7.77 8.97
C ARG A 224 1.09 7.92 7.98
N GLU A 225 1.55 9.15 7.81
CA GLU A 225 2.78 9.43 7.10
C GLU A 225 3.96 8.96 7.95
N ILE A 226 4.80 8.08 7.40
CA ILE A 226 5.97 7.54 8.11
C ILE A 226 7.29 8.03 7.51
N ALA A 227 7.29 8.43 6.23
CA ALA A 227 8.46 8.97 5.55
C ALA A 227 8.04 9.78 4.31
N ARG A 228 8.99 10.57 3.79
CA ARG A 228 8.94 11.21 2.47
C ARG A 228 10.15 10.79 1.67
N GLU A 229 9.94 10.34 0.45
CA GLU A 229 11.00 9.91 -0.46
C GLU A 229 11.09 10.88 -1.64
N GLN A 230 12.18 11.65 -1.69
CA GLN A 230 12.44 12.55 -2.80
C GLN A 230 12.91 11.77 -4.04
N GLY A 231 12.47 12.21 -5.22
CA GLY A 231 12.86 11.57 -6.47
C GLY A 231 12.24 10.21 -6.74
N TYR A 232 11.26 9.76 -5.94
CA TYR A 232 10.54 8.50 -6.15
C TYR A 232 9.82 8.48 -7.50
N TYR A 233 9.04 9.51 -7.79
CA TYR A 233 8.36 9.70 -9.06
C TYR A 233 9.19 10.57 -10.00
N ARG A 234 10.29 10.03 -10.56
CA ARG A 234 11.27 10.79 -11.36
C ARG A 234 10.70 11.62 -12.50
N LYS A 235 9.51 11.27 -13.00
CA LYS A 235 8.86 11.94 -14.15
C LYS A 235 7.73 12.86 -13.76
N LEU A 236 7.41 12.94 -12.48
CA LEU A 236 6.41 13.87 -11.97
C LEU A 236 7.07 15.12 -11.38
N LYS A 237 6.30 16.18 -11.26
CA LYS A 237 6.70 17.40 -10.55
C LYS A 237 5.58 17.80 -9.61
N PRO A 238 5.83 17.82 -8.30
CA PRO A 238 7.09 17.45 -7.63
C PRO A 238 7.40 15.94 -7.77
N THR A 239 8.65 15.55 -7.47
CA THR A 239 9.12 14.17 -7.67
C THR A 239 8.92 13.28 -6.45
N GLY A 240 8.47 13.84 -5.33
CA GLY A 240 8.40 13.17 -4.05
C GLY A 240 7.20 12.24 -3.90
N ALA A 241 7.37 11.27 -3.02
CA ALA A 241 6.32 10.40 -2.52
C ALA A 241 6.21 10.51 -1.00
N VAL A 242 4.99 10.43 -0.50
CA VAL A 242 4.68 10.25 0.92
C VAL A 242 4.46 8.76 1.16
N VAL A 243 5.20 8.20 2.10
CA VAL A 243 5.03 6.79 2.53
C VAL A 243 3.96 6.75 3.60
N MET A 244 2.82 6.18 3.24
CA MET A 244 1.68 6.01 4.12
C MET A 244 1.65 4.59 4.67
N GLN A 245 1.46 4.42 5.99
CA GLN A 245 1.38 3.11 6.63
C GLN A 245 0.30 3.08 7.71
N ARG A 246 -0.33 1.92 7.85
CA ARG A 246 -1.25 1.58 8.94
C ARG A 246 -0.89 0.21 9.49
N TYR A 247 -0.81 0.08 10.82
CA TYR A 247 -0.68 -1.22 11.46
C TYR A 247 -2.02 -1.94 11.50
N VAL A 248 -1.96 -3.26 11.37
CA VAL A 248 -3.12 -4.15 11.53
C VAL A 248 -3.49 -4.21 13.02
N GLY A 249 -4.71 -3.88 13.34
CA GLY A 249 -5.25 -3.91 14.70
C GLY A 249 -6.26 -5.04 14.90
N VAL A 250 -6.68 -5.24 16.16
CA VAL A 250 -7.66 -6.28 16.54
C VAL A 250 -8.96 -6.19 15.73
N MET A 251 -9.38 -4.97 15.37
CA MET A 251 -10.61 -4.74 14.62
C MET A 251 -10.54 -5.22 13.15
N ASP A 252 -9.34 -5.37 12.60
CA ASP A 252 -9.17 -5.91 11.24
C ASP A 252 -9.45 -7.43 11.20
N PHE A 253 -9.48 -8.09 12.37
CA PHE A 253 -9.85 -9.50 12.53
C PHE A 253 -11.33 -9.69 12.87
N ALA A 254 -12.02 -8.67 13.38
CA ALA A 254 -13.38 -8.77 13.93
C ALA A 254 -14.51 -8.72 12.85
N GLY A 255 -14.17 -8.63 11.59
CA GLY A 255 -15.14 -8.59 10.48
C GLY A 255 -15.57 -9.99 10.03
N ARG A 256 -16.41 -10.65 10.81
CA ARG A 256 -17.19 -11.82 10.38
C ARG A 256 -18.63 -11.42 10.14
#